data_42f91f8dfd411ca2ce3b0459b4a6ce97
#
_entry.id   42f91f8dfd411ca2ce3b0459b4a6ce97
#
_cell.length_a   1.000
_cell.length_b   1.000
_cell.length_c   1.000
_cell.angle_alpha   90.00
_cell.angle_beta   90.00
_cell.angle_gamma   90.00
#
_symmetry.space_group_name_H-M   'P 1'
#
loop_
_entity.id
_entity.type
_entity.pdbx_description
1 polymer ?
#
loop_
_entity_poly.entity_id
_entity_poly.type
_entity_poly.pdbx_seq_one_letter_code
_entity_poly.pdbx_strand_id
1 'polypeptide(L)'
;MKPILFAVVAASALTVGVIADGNDQVVIKKPYDQNLNNKGGPKGAGATILYHGGPILLKTVPLYVIYYGMVPGTTQNIINTFLSDLNGSKPFAVNTTYTQGTGGPAISGSLGFPTVFLDSGASQGTSVGSNTVAAILQHAFANGLKPDSSGVYFVITAPDISVSGFCKSFCAYHTKSTTIASGYTIHYALVPDPGQGCTGCDGNFAVYHQTVTPNGDQGADEMTDSIMHELSETATDPDLNAWFTKNGQENGDLCNYFYGTSPLYQTANGATANTLLNGHYYLIQYIWRNSTPQVCADAP
;
A
#
# COMPACT_ATOMS: atom_id res chain seq x y z
N MET A 1 55.30 -19.46 -6.31
CA MET A 1 53.85 -19.61 -6.30
C MET A 1 53.26 -18.32 -5.74
N LYS A 2 52.61 -17.50 -6.57
CA LYS A 2 51.91 -16.29 -6.12
C LYS A 2 50.46 -16.64 -5.84
N PRO A 3 49.85 -16.20 -4.72
CA PRO A 3 48.43 -16.43 -4.48
C PRO A 3 47.58 -15.54 -5.40
N ILE A 4 46.63 -16.16 -6.07
CA ILE A 4 45.61 -15.47 -6.87
C ILE A 4 44.55 -14.99 -5.90
N LEU A 5 44.43 -13.66 -5.79
CA LEU A 5 43.40 -13.00 -4.99
C LEU A 5 42.11 -12.99 -5.82
N PHE A 6 41.13 -13.80 -5.46
CA PHE A 6 39.77 -13.70 -6.00
C PHE A 6 39.08 -12.46 -5.38
N ALA A 7 38.90 -11.46 -6.21
CA ALA A 7 38.02 -10.35 -5.85
C ALA A 7 36.55 -10.88 -5.89
N VAL A 8 35.93 -11.02 -4.72
CA VAL A 8 34.50 -11.23 -4.63
C VAL A 8 33.84 -9.89 -4.92
N VAL A 9 33.30 -9.75 -6.12
CA VAL A 9 32.41 -8.65 -6.46
C VAL A 9 31.10 -8.94 -5.72
N ALA A 10 30.86 -8.24 -4.63
CA ALA A 10 29.57 -8.23 -3.97
C ALA A 10 28.58 -7.52 -4.90
N ALA A 11 27.78 -8.30 -5.61
CA ALA A 11 26.59 -7.80 -6.26
C ALA A 11 25.63 -7.38 -5.13
N SER A 12 25.46 -6.07 -4.96
CA SER A 12 24.39 -5.53 -4.14
C SER A 12 23.06 -5.82 -4.85
N ALA A 13 22.50 -7.00 -4.58
CA ALA A 13 21.10 -7.26 -4.86
C ALA A 13 20.30 -6.27 -4.03
N LEU A 14 19.59 -5.34 -4.69
CA LEU A 14 18.51 -4.61 -4.08
C LEU A 14 17.44 -5.65 -3.72
N THR A 15 17.50 -6.11 -2.47
CA THR A 15 16.51 -7.01 -1.92
C THR A 15 15.20 -6.27 -1.81
N VAL A 16 14.18 -6.73 -2.53
CA VAL A 16 12.80 -6.69 -2.03
C VAL A 16 12.91 -7.14 -0.58
N GLY A 17 12.50 -6.29 0.36
CA GLY A 17 12.69 -6.59 1.77
C GLY A 17 11.78 -7.73 2.16
N VAL A 18 12.31 -8.96 2.07
CA VAL A 18 11.65 -10.14 2.64
C VAL A 18 11.81 -10.04 4.14
N ILE A 19 10.76 -9.64 4.86
CA ILE A 19 10.67 -9.87 6.28
C ILE A 19 10.17 -11.30 6.43
N ALA A 20 11.10 -12.25 6.41
CA ALA A 20 10.79 -13.65 6.63
C ALA A 20 10.54 -13.87 8.12
N ASP A 21 9.28 -14.01 8.49
CA ASP A 21 8.89 -14.74 9.68
C ASP A 21 7.75 -15.67 9.23
N GLY A 22 8.10 -16.95 8.99
CA GLY A 22 7.17 -18.02 8.65
C GLY A 22 6.51 -17.89 7.27
N ASN A 23 7.11 -18.40 6.22
CA ASN A 23 6.61 -18.78 4.89
C ASN A 23 5.87 -17.76 4.00
N ASP A 24 5.43 -16.61 4.48
CA ASP A 24 4.71 -15.62 3.67
C ASP A 24 5.68 -14.52 3.20
N GLN A 25 5.79 -14.33 1.88
CA GLN A 25 6.50 -13.18 1.31
C GLN A 25 5.66 -11.92 1.51
N VAL A 26 6.29 -10.78 1.72
CA VAL A 26 5.62 -9.48 1.82
C VAL A 26 6.21 -8.50 0.81
N VAL A 27 5.39 -7.66 0.20
CA VAL A 27 5.81 -6.52 -0.60
C VAL A 27 5.60 -5.26 0.22
N ILE A 28 6.60 -4.39 0.28
CA ILE A 28 6.66 -3.30 1.25
C ILE A 28 6.69 -1.93 0.58
N LYS A 29 5.87 -1.00 1.06
CA LYS A 29 6.04 0.44 0.84
C LYS A 29 7.22 0.91 1.68
N LYS A 30 8.30 1.36 1.04
CA LYS A 30 9.52 1.83 1.73
C LYS A 30 9.37 3.25 2.26
N PRO A 31 10.03 3.59 3.38
CA PRO A 31 10.15 4.96 3.84
C PRO A 31 10.79 5.88 2.79
N TYR A 32 10.44 7.18 2.86
CA TYR A 32 11.00 8.19 1.98
C TYR A 32 12.52 8.31 2.15
N ASP A 33 13.25 8.22 1.04
CA ASP A 33 14.69 8.39 1.00
C ASP A 33 15.04 9.66 0.21
N GLN A 34 15.48 10.70 0.90
CA GLN A 34 15.88 11.98 0.31
C GLN A 34 16.96 11.82 -0.76
N ASN A 35 17.89 10.88 -0.58
CA ASN A 35 18.97 10.67 -1.54
C ASN A 35 18.51 10.07 -2.86
N LEU A 36 17.48 9.23 -2.83
CA LEU A 36 16.89 8.60 -4.01
C LEU A 36 15.82 9.47 -4.67
N ASN A 37 15.08 10.26 -3.91
CA ASN A 37 13.92 11.00 -4.38
C ASN A 37 14.25 12.40 -4.90
N ASN A 38 15.37 13.00 -4.51
CA ASN A 38 15.81 14.34 -4.98
C ASN A 38 16.32 14.39 -6.44
N LYS A 39 16.24 13.30 -7.21
CA LYS A 39 16.71 13.27 -8.60
C LYS A 39 15.62 13.57 -9.64
N GLY A 40 14.56 14.28 -9.25
CA GLY A 40 13.64 14.96 -10.16
C GLY A 40 13.00 14.06 -11.23
N GLY A 41 12.18 13.11 -10.82
CA GLY A 41 11.38 12.30 -11.75
C GLY A 41 10.83 11.04 -11.08
N PRO A 42 9.81 10.40 -11.68
CA PRO A 42 9.32 9.14 -11.17
C PRO A 42 10.46 8.12 -11.12
N LYS A 43 10.59 7.39 -10.01
CA LYS A 43 11.63 6.35 -9.81
C LYS A 43 11.59 5.26 -10.90
N GLY A 44 10.46 5.12 -11.56
CA GLY A 44 10.22 4.17 -12.65
C GLY A 44 10.71 4.59 -14.04
N ALA A 45 11.39 5.74 -14.20
CA ALA A 45 11.85 6.16 -15.54
C ALA A 45 12.72 5.06 -16.20
N GLY A 46 12.20 4.44 -17.26
CA GLY A 46 12.82 3.31 -17.94
C GLY A 46 12.59 1.94 -17.28
N ALA A 47 11.79 1.84 -16.23
CA ALA A 47 11.36 0.55 -15.69
C ALA A 47 10.37 -0.12 -16.64
N THR A 48 10.42 -1.44 -16.68
CA THR A 48 9.43 -2.27 -17.37
C THR A 48 8.82 -3.22 -16.35
N ILE A 49 7.52 -3.05 -16.14
CA ILE A 49 6.73 -4.01 -15.37
C ILE A 49 6.27 -5.13 -16.30
N LEU A 50 6.36 -6.37 -15.87
CA LEU A 50 6.08 -7.55 -16.67
C LEU A 50 5.05 -8.45 -16.00
N TYR A 51 4.25 -9.13 -16.81
CA TYR A 51 3.33 -10.16 -16.33
C TYR A 51 4.05 -11.49 -16.18
N HIS A 52 3.93 -12.10 -15.00
CA HIS A 52 4.61 -13.35 -14.64
C HIS A 52 3.66 -14.57 -14.55
N GLY A 53 2.38 -14.39 -14.90
CA GLY A 53 1.44 -15.51 -15.05
C GLY A 53 0.45 -15.68 -13.92
N GLY A 54 0.57 -14.94 -12.81
CA GLY A 54 -0.33 -15.01 -11.66
C GLY A 54 -1.71 -14.38 -11.90
N PRO A 55 -2.65 -14.56 -10.97
CA PRO A 55 -3.95 -13.92 -11.03
C PRO A 55 -3.85 -12.41 -10.75
N ILE A 56 -4.88 -11.66 -11.18
CA ILE A 56 -5.13 -10.27 -10.81
C ILE A 56 -6.59 -10.14 -10.35
N LEU A 57 -6.94 -9.06 -9.65
CA LEU A 57 -8.30 -8.87 -9.15
C LEU A 57 -9.21 -8.30 -10.26
N LEU A 58 -9.87 -9.18 -11.00
CA LEU A 58 -10.63 -8.84 -12.22
C LEU A 58 -12.00 -8.20 -11.97
N LYS A 59 -12.61 -8.49 -10.82
CA LYS A 59 -13.99 -8.07 -10.50
C LYS A 59 -13.98 -6.90 -9.52
N THR A 60 -15.17 -6.42 -9.15
CA THR A 60 -15.31 -5.54 -8.00
C THR A 60 -14.64 -6.16 -6.78
N VAL A 61 -13.71 -5.43 -6.18
CA VAL A 61 -12.91 -5.90 -5.04
C VAL A 61 -13.64 -5.56 -3.74
N PRO A 62 -14.12 -6.55 -2.97
CA PRO A 62 -14.61 -6.30 -1.61
C PRO A 62 -13.51 -5.76 -0.72
N LEU A 63 -13.82 -4.74 0.08
CA LEU A 63 -12.89 -4.12 1.00
C LEU A 63 -13.28 -4.42 2.45
N TYR A 64 -12.31 -4.84 3.24
CA TYR A 64 -12.47 -5.14 4.65
C TYR A 64 -11.46 -4.32 5.45
N VAL A 65 -11.91 -3.63 6.48
CA VAL A 65 -11.05 -2.81 7.33
C VAL A 65 -11.13 -3.29 8.77
N ILE A 66 -10.02 -3.67 9.33
CA ILE A 66 -9.87 -4.07 10.74
C ILE A 66 -9.14 -2.95 11.44
N TYR A 67 -9.85 -2.19 12.28
CA TYR A 67 -9.24 -1.20 13.14
C TYR A 67 -8.75 -1.87 14.42
N TYR A 68 -7.45 -1.94 14.56
CA TYR A 68 -6.77 -2.64 15.66
C TYR A 68 -6.21 -1.66 16.68
N GLY A 69 -6.68 -1.76 17.93
CA GLY A 69 -6.46 -0.78 18.98
C GLY A 69 -7.50 0.35 18.95
N MET A 70 -7.25 1.38 19.74
CA MET A 70 -8.15 2.54 19.86
C MET A 70 -7.93 3.55 18.74
N VAL A 71 -8.20 3.15 17.50
CA VAL A 71 -8.15 4.08 16.36
C VAL A 71 -9.22 5.15 16.51
N PRO A 72 -8.89 6.46 16.48
CA PRO A 72 -9.88 7.53 16.64
C PRO A 72 -10.99 7.47 15.59
N GLY A 73 -12.21 7.81 15.97
CA GLY A 73 -13.36 7.80 15.04
C GLY A 73 -13.21 8.78 13.88
N THR A 74 -12.50 9.90 14.06
CA THR A 74 -12.15 10.84 13.00
C THR A 74 -11.26 10.17 11.97
N THR A 75 -10.22 9.47 12.41
CA THR A 75 -9.28 8.70 11.58
C THR A 75 -10.03 7.61 10.80
N GLN A 76 -10.91 6.83 11.48
CA GLN A 76 -11.75 5.82 10.84
C GLN A 76 -12.63 6.42 9.74
N ASN A 77 -13.24 7.59 10.00
CA ASN A 77 -14.10 8.27 9.02
C ASN A 77 -13.32 8.70 7.78
N ILE A 78 -12.12 9.28 7.94
CA ILE A 78 -11.28 9.69 6.81
C ILE A 78 -10.93 8.47 5.95
N ILE A 79 -10.47 7.38 6.55
CA ILE A 79 -10.07 6.15 5.84
C ILE A 79 -11.27 5.52 5.13
N ASN A 80 -12.42 5.36 5.81
CA ASN A 80 -13.61 4.77 5.20
C ASN A 80 -14.16 5.63 4.06
N THR A 81 -14.12 6.96 4.20
CA THR A 81 -14.51 7.90 3.15
C THR A 81 -13.56 7.78 1.95
N PHE A 82 -12.24 7.75 2.19
CA PHE A 82 -11.25 7.58 1.14
C PHE A 82 -11.46 6.29 0.35
N LEU A 83 -11.61 5.15 1.02
CA LEU A 83 -11.86 3.86 0.38
C LEU A 83 -13.15 3.87 -0.46
N SER A 84 -14.19 4.55 0.02
CA SER A 84 -15.44 4.72 -0.72
C SER A 84 -15.27 5.63 -1.94
N ASP A 85 -14.50 6.72 -1.80
CA ASP A 85 -14.21 7.70 -2.85
C ASP A 85 -13.31 7.13 -3.95
N LEU A 86 -12.48 6.13 -3.64
CA LEU A 86 -11.65 5.45 -4.64
C LEU A 86 -12.45 4.64 -5.64
N ASN A 87 -13.66 4.18 -5.31
CA ASN A 87 -14.47 3.38 -6.22
C ASN A 87 -14.80 4.16 -7.51
N GLY A 88 -14.33 3.65 -8.65
CA GLY A 88 -14.51 4.30 -9.96
C GLY A 88 -13.73 5.61 -10.14
N SER A 89 -12.83 5.95 -9.22
CA SER A 89 -11.99 7.14 -9.32
C SER A 89 -10.92 7.01 -10.41
N LYS A 90 -10.46 8.15 -10.94
CA LYS A 90 -9.36 8.17 -11.93
C LYS A 90 -8.06 7.59 -11.37
N PRO A 91 -7.61 7.94 -10.13
CA PRO A 91 -6.39 7.37 -9.57
C PRO A 91 -6.44 5.84 -9.50
N PHE A 92 -7.51 5.25 -8.97
CA PHE A 92 -7.61 3.80 -8.89
C PHE A 92 -7.81 3.14 -10.27
N ALA A 93 -8.45 3.84 -11.23
CA ALA A 93 -8.64 3.35 -12.59
C ALA A 93 -7.32 3.16 -13.36
N VAL A 94 -6.18 3.71 -12.91
CA VAL A 94 -4.86 3.39 -13.47
C VAL A 94 -4.61 1.88 -13.49
N ASN A 95 -5.13 1.14 -12.50
CA ASN A 95 -5.01 -0.31 -12.42
C ASN A 95 -5.74 -1.04 -13.55
N THR A 96 -6.72 -0.41 -14.22
CA THR A 96 -7.40 -1.00 -15.39
C THR A 96 -6.49 -1.17 -16.61
N THR A 97 -5.30 -0.57 -16.59
CA THR A 97 -4.28 -0.77 -17.64
C THR A 97 -3.54 -2.10 -17.51
N TYR A 98 -3.80 -2.85 -16.45
CA TYR A 98 -3.24 -4.18 -16.20
C TYR A 98 -4.23 -5.27 -16.59
N THR A 99 -3.72 -6.27 -17.33
CA THR A 99 -4.52 -7.39 -17.85
C THR A 99 -3.98 -8.72 -17.34
N GLN A 100 -4.84 -9.71 -17.25
CA GLN A 100 -4.42 -11.08 -16.94
C GLN A 100 -3.86 -11.75 -18.19
N GLY A 101 -2.60 -11.53 -18.45
CA GLY A 101 -1.89 -11.93 -19.68
C GLY A 101 -2.16 -10.97 -20.85
N THR A 102 -1.44 -11.19 -21.93
CA THR A 102 -1.56 -10.39 -23.17
C THR A 102 -2.93 -10.55 -23.80
N GLY A 103 -3.68 -9.45 -23.89
CA GLY A 103 -5.05 -9.48 -24.46
C GLY A 103 -6.10 -10.13 -23.56
N GLY A 104 -5.74 -10.47 -22.31
CA GLY A 104 -6.67 -10.99 -21.32
C GLY A 104 -7.56 -9.90 -20.70
N PRO A 105 -8.49 -10.30 -19.81
CA PRO A 105 -9.37 -9.35 -19.15
C PRO A 105 -8.57 -8.40 -18.25
N ALA A 106 -9.00 -7.15 -18.21
CA ALA A 106 -8.41 -6.10 -17.38
C ALA A 106 -9.06 -6.06 -15.98
N ILE A 107 -8.35 -5.46 -15.02
CA ILE A 107 -8.92 -5.09 -13.72
C ILE A 107 -10.12 -4.18 -13.94
N SER A 108 -11.22 -4.40 -13.19
CA SER A 108 -12.48 -3.66 -13.39
C SER A 108 -12.41 -2.20 -12.96
N GLY A 109 -11.47 -1.82 -12.09
CA GLY A 109 -11.43 -0.51 -11.46
C GLY A 109 -12.55 -0.25 -10.44
N SER A 110 -13.30 -1.29 -10.07
CA SER A 110 -14.43 -1.20 -9.14
C SER A 110 -14.06 -1.72 -7.76
N LEU A 111 -14.50 -1.00 -6.74
CA LEU A 111 -14.31 -1.35 -5.32
C LEU A 111 -15.66 -1.47 -4.63
N GLY A 112 -15.78 -2.39 -3.68
CA GLY A 112 -16.91 -2.44 -2.76
C GLY A 112 -16.80 -1.37 -1.69
N PHE A 113 -17.91 -1.08 -0.99
CA PHE A 113 -17.84 -0.28 0.22
C PHE A 113 -17.10 -1.04 1.32
N PRO A 114 -16.33 -0.35 2.19
CA PRO A 114 -15.58 -1.02 3.24
C PRO A 114 -16.51 -1.67 4.28
N THR A 115 -16.25 -2.94 4.56
CA THR A 115 -16.83 -3.65 5.70
C THR A 115 -15.88 -3.52 6.88
N VAL A 116 -16.33 -2.93 7.98
CA VAL A 116 -15.50 -2.58 9.13
C VAL A 116 -15.63 -3.61 10.24
N PHE A 117 -14.49 -3.98 10.83
CA PHE A 117 -14.40 -4.72 12.08
C PHE A 117 -13.57 -3.93 13.09
N LEU A 118 -14.07 -3.79 14.33
CA LEU A 118 -13.38 -3.06 15.39
C LEU A 118 -12.78 -4.04 16.40
N ASP A 119 -11.47 -4.07 16.50
CA ASP A 119 -10.70 -4.75 17.55
C ASP A 119 -10.08 -3.71 18.50
N SER A 120 -10.96 -2.88 19.09
CA SER A 120 -10.55 -1.75 19.94
C SER A 120 -9.78 -2.17 21.19
N GLY A 121 -9.94 -3.41 21.62
CA GLY A 121 -9.21 -3.98 22.75
C GLY A 121 -7.79 -4.48 22.43
N ALA A 122 -7.36 -4.37 21.19
CA ALA A 122 -6.10 -4.95 20.72
C ALA A 122 -5.93 -6.42 21.17
N SER A 123 -6.82 -7.27 20.68
CA SER A 123 -6.99 -8.68 21.15
C SER A 123 -5.71 -9.51 21.17
N GLN A 124 -4.69 -9.12 20.37
CA GLN A 124 -3.39 -9.78 20.30
C GLN A 124 -2.27 -8.97 20.98
N GLY A 125 -2.64 -7.94 21.79
CA GLY A 125 -1.71 -7.07 22.50
C GLY A 125 -1.24 -5.87 21.67
N THR A 126 -0.40 -5.02 22.26
CA THR A 126 0.03 -3.75 21.69
C THR A 126 1.37 -3.82 20.94
N SER A 127 1.91 -5.04 20.75
CA SER A 127 3.13 -5.28 19.97
C SER A 127 2.82 -6.22 18.82
N VAL A 128 2.89 -5.69 17.60
CA VAL A 128 2.51 -6.39 16.37
C VAL A 128 3.75 -6.75 15.56
N GLY A 129 3.94 -8.05 15.36
CA GLY A 129 4.85 -8.62 14.36
C GLY A 129 4.05 -9.34 13.27
N SER A 130 4.72 -9.96 12.29
CA SER A 130 4.06 -10.66 11.18
C SER A 130 3.08 -11.73 11.64
N ASN A 131 3.46 -12.58 12.59
CA ASN A 131 2.57 -13.62 13.14
C ASN A 131 1.36 -13.03 13.88
N THR A 132 1.51 -11.84 14.46
CA THR A 132 0.42 -11.15 15.15
C THR A 132 -0.65 -10.67 14.15
N VAL A 133 -0.26 -10.23 12.95
CA VAL A 133 -1.23 -9.81 11.92
C VAL A 133 -2.13 -10.97 11.50
N ALA A 134 -1.55 -12.16 11.31
CA ALA A 134 -2.34 -13.36 11.03
C ALA A 134 -3.33 -13.68 12.16
N ALA A 135 -2.92 -13.56 13.42
CA ALA A 135 -3.78 -13.78 14.57
C ALA A 135 -4.89 -12.73 14.71
N ILE A 136 -4.62 -11.45 14.34
CA ILE A 136 -5.64 -10.39 14.28
C ILE A 136 -6.72 -10.74 13.24
N LEU A 137 -6.33 -11.19 12.04
CA LEU A 137 -7.27 -11.62 11.00
C LEU A 137 -8.08 -12.83 11.43
N GLN A 138 -7.44 -13.84 12.05
CA GLN A 138 -8.14 -15.00 12.60
C GLN A 138 -9.14 -14.62 13.69
N HIS A 139 -8.77 -13.68 14.57
CA HIS A 139 -9.68 -13.14 15.59
C HIS A 139 -10.88 -12.44 14.95
N ALA A 140 -10.68 -11.61 13.95
CA ALA A 140 -11.76 -10.93 13.23
C ALA A 140 -12.71 -11.94 12.56
N PHE A 141 -12.18 -13.01 11.94
CA PHE A 141 -13.01 -14.06 11.33
C PHE A 141 -13.80 -14.86 12.37
N ALA A 142 -13.20 -15.15 13.51
CA ALA A 142 -13.88 -15.83 14.61
C ALA A 142 -15.00 -14.96 15.23
N ASN A 143 -14.94 -13.63 15.08
CA ASN A 143 -15.89 -12.67 15.65
C ASN A 143 -16.80 -12.00 14.61
N GLY A 144 -17.00 -12.64 13.45
CA GLY A 144 -18.09 -12.27 12.53
C GLY A 144 -17.67 -11.72 11.18
N LEU A 145 -16.44 -11.26 11.01
CA LEU A 145 -15.92 -10.94 9.67
C LEU A 145 -15.84 -12.24 8.85
N LYS A 146 -16.10 -12.17 7.56
CA LYS A 146 -16.09 -13.37 6.72
C LYS A 146 -14.79 -13.47 5.92
N PRO A 147 -14.13 -14.65 5.85
CA PRO A 147 -13.04 -14.86 4.91
C PRO A 147 -13.53 -14.81 3.47
N ASP A 148 -12.80 -14.13 2.60
CA ASP A 148 -13.11 -13.89 1.19
C ASP A 148 -11.82 -13.82 0.39
N SER A 149 -11.62 -14.76 -0.53
CA SER A 149 -10.44 -14.79 -1.41
C SER A 149 -10.48 -13.76 -2.54
N SER A 150 -11.62 -13.08 -2.74
CA SER A 150 -11.74 -12.03 -3.76
C SER A 150 -11.54 -10.61 -3.19
N GLY A 151 -11.48 -10.49 -1.88
CA GLY A 151 -11.38 -9.22 -1.16
C GLY A 151 -9.97 -8.88 -0.69
N VAL A 152 -9.81 -7.65 -0.25
CA VAL A 152 -8.58 -7.14 0.38
C VAL A 152 -8.89 -6.71 1.80
N TYR A 153 -8.07 -7.18 2.76
CA TYR A 153 -8.19 -6.89 4.17
C TYR A 153 -7.12 -5.88 4.59
N PHE A 154 -7.53 -4.73 5.10
CA PHE A 154 -6.62 -3.75 5.70
C PHE A 154 -6.61 -3.91 7.21
N VAL A 155 -5.45 -4.16 7.79
CA VAL A 155 -5.22 -4.07 9.23
C VAL A 155 -4.62 -2.69 9.51
N ILE A 156 -5.45 -1.82 10.08
CA ILE A 156 -5.10 -0.43 10.43
C ILE A 156 -4.84 -0.40 11.93
N THR A 157 -3.64 -0.05 12.35
CA THR A 157 -3.32 0.00 13.78
C THR A 157 -3.50 1.40 14.35
N ALA A 158 -3.88 1.48 15.63
CA ALA A 158 -3.87 2.73 16.36
C ALA A 158 -2.42 3.24 16.57
N PRO A 159 -2.23 4.57 16.80
CA PRO A 159 -0.89 5.15 16.90
C PRO A 159 -0.07 4.69 18.11
N ASP A 160 -0.72 4.08 19.11
CA ASP A 160 -0.08 3.49 20.31
C ASP A 160 0.30 2.01 20.15
N ILE A 161 -0.03 1.40 19.01
CA ILE A 161 0.35 0.03 18.69
C ILE A 161 1.77 0.01 18.10
N SER A 162 2.67 -0.68 18.77
CA SER A 162 4.04 -0.87 18.30
C SER A 162 4.10 -1.94 17.20
N VAL A 163 4.55 -1.56 16.01
CA VAL A 163 4.69 -2.49 14.87
C VAL A 163 6.16 -2.70 14.55
N SER A 164 6.59 -3.95 14.57
CA SER A 164 7.99 -4.32 14.33
C SER A 164 8.45 -3.95 12.92
N GLY A 165 9.50 -3.17 12.80
CA GLY A 165 10.06 -2.73 11.50
C GLY A 165 9.37 -1.50 10.88
N PHE A 166 8.21 -1.11 11.36
CA PHE A 166 7.50 0.08 10.89
C PHE A 166 8.36 1.35 11.06
N CYS A 167 8.24 2.27 10.12
CA CYS A 167 9.01 3.52 10.04
C CYS A 167 10.54 3.36 9.83
N LYS A 168 11.07 2.16 9.95
CA LYS A 168 12.50 1.86 9.73
C LYS A 168 12.72 1.10 8.43
N SER A 169 11.97 0.04 8.24
CA SER A 169 12.08 -0.86 7.10
C SER A 169 10.95 -0.70 6.11
N PHE A 170 9.75 -0.35 6.59
CA PHE A 170 8.56 -0.17 5.77
C PHE A 170 7.60 0.86 6.38
N CYS A 171 6.67 1.35 5.57
CA CYS A 171 5.53 2.18 5.95
C CYS A 171 4.21 1.41 5.93
N ALA A 172 4.07 0.51 4.99
CA ALA A 172 2.98 -0.44 4.86
C ALA A 172 3.51 -1.67 4.12
N TYR A 173 2.73 -2.72 4.07
CA TYR A 173 2.98 -3.86 3.19
C TYR A 173 1.70 -4.60 2.85
N HIS A 174 1.67 -5.26 1.69
CA HIS A 174 0.67 -6.26 1.38
C HIS A 174 1.28 -7.64 1.25
N THR A 175 0.42 -8.65 1.38
CA THR A 175 0.77 -10.04 1.22
C THR A 175 -0.48 -10.91 1.12
N LYS A 176 -0.27 -12.22 0.98
CA LYS A 176 -1.34 -13.23 1.06
C LYS A 176 -1.01 -14.30 2.08
N SER A 177 -2.04 -15.00 2.52
CA SER A 177 -1.87 -16.23 3.31
C SER A 177 -2.96 -17.26 2.99
N THR A 178 -2.56 -18.53 2.93
CA THR A 178 -3.48 -19.67 2.79
C THR A 178 -3.71 -20.39 4.11
N THR A 179 -3.08 -19.92 5.19
CA THR A 179 -3.12 -20.55 6.51
C THR A 179 -4.02 -19.84 7.51
N ILE A 180 -4.37 -18.57 7.24
CA ILE A 180 -5.21 -17.73 8.12
C ILE A 180 -6.65 -18.28 8.19
N ALA A 181 -7.21 -18.69 7.04
CA ALA A 181 -8.55 -19.28 6.97
C ALA A 181 -8.55 -20.50 6.03
N SER A 182 -8.97 -21.65 6.54
CA SER A 182 -8.98 -22.89 5.76
C SER A 182 -9.87 -22.77 4.51
N GLY A 183 -9.31 -23.12 3.36
CA GLY A 183 -10.01 -23.05 2.07
C GLY A 183 -10.06 -21.68 1.41
N TYR A 184 -9.37 -20.68 2.00
CA TYR A 184 -9.29 -19.32 1.45
C TYR A 184 -7.84 -18.89 1.27
N THR A 185 -7.58 -18.11 0.21
CA THR A 185 -6.39 -17.25 0.12
C THR A 185 -6.81 -15.87 0.62
N ILE A 186 -6.20 -15.39 1.68
CA ILE A 186 -6.50 -14.10 2.28
C ILE A 186 -5.46 -13.10 1.82
N HIS A 187 -5.88 -12.10 1.03
CA HIS A 187 -5.03 -10.98 0.62
C HIS A 187 -5.20 -9.84 1.63
N TYR A 188 -4.10 -9.40 2.23
CA TYR A 188 -4.17 -8.38 3.27
C TYR A 188 -3.01 -7.41 3.22
N ALA A 189 -3.26 -6.22 3.73
CA ALA A 189 -2.26 -5.20 3.95
C ALA A 189 -2.22 -4.79 5.42
N LEU A 190 -1.03 -4.54 5.95
CA LEU A 190 -0.82 -3.88 7.22
C LEU A 190 -0.47 -2.42 6.95
N VAL A 191 -1.28 -1.52 7.50
CA VAL A 191 -1.11 -0.06 7.36
C VAL A 191 -1.10 0.55 8.76
N PRO A 192 0.07 0.67 9.39
CA PRO A 192 0.18 1.29 10.71
C PRO A 192 -0.01 2.80 10.64
N ASP A 193 -0.59 3.38 11.70
CA ASP A 193 -0.67 4.82 11.86
C ASP A 193 0.74 5.40 12.12
N PRO A 194 1.26 6.31 11.26
CA PRO A 194 2.59 6.89 11.44
C PRO A 194 2.68 7.82 12.66
N GLY A 195 1.55 8.32 13.17
CA GLY A 195 1.54 9.20 14.33
C GLY A 195 2.46 10.41 14.19
N GLN A 196 2.91 10.94 15.32
CA GLN A 196 3.82 12.10 15.36
C GLN A 196 5.29 11.68 15.49
N GLY A 197 5.79 10.77 14.75
CA GLY A 197 7.18 10.35 14.92
C GLY A 197 7.79 9.66 13.71
N CYS A 198 6.96 9.29 12.78
CA CYS A 198 7.36 8.52 11.61
C CYS A 198 7.43 9.40 10.35
N THR A 199 8.32 10.37 10.36
CA THR A 199 8.47 11.35 9.27
C THR A 199 8.87 10.72 7.93
N GLY A 200 9.53 9.58 7.94
CA GLY A 200 9.90 8.85 6.72
C GLY A 200 8.72 8.20 6.02
N CYS A 201 7.60 8.01 6.70
CA CYS A 201 6.36 7.47 6.13
C CYS A 201 5.30 8.54 5.89
N ASP A 202 5.60 9.80 6.11
CA ASP A 202 4.67 10.91 5.96
C ASP A 202 5.03 11.76 4.74
N GLY A 203 4.29 11.59 3.65
CA GLY A 203 4.51 12.32 2.40
C GLY A 203 4.26 13.82 2.52
N ASN A 204 3.35 14.24 3.40
CA ASN A 204 3.11 15.67 3.68
C ASN A 204 4.36 16.31 4.29
N PHE A 205 4.97 15.64 5.25
CA PHE A 205 6.20 16.13 5.88
C PHE A 205 7.43 15.87 5.02
N ALA A 206 7.60 14.64 4.54
CA ALA A 206 8.84 14.22 3.87
C ALA A 206 9.04 14.91 2.51
N VAL A 207 7.97 15.16 1.75
CA VAL A 207 8.02 15.74 0.39
C VAL A 207 7.70 17.23 0.40
N TYR A 208 6.66 17.64 1.11
CA TYR A 208 6.16 19.02 1.08
C TYR A 208 6.58 19.85 2.30
N HIS A 209 7.22 19.24 3.30
CA HIS A 209 7.71 19.91 4.52
C HIS A 209 6.60 20.67 5.27
N GLN A 210 5.37 20.15 5.23
CA GLN A 210 4.21 20.76 5.87
C GLN A 210 3.73 19.93 7.06
N THR A 211 3.22 20.62 8.07
CA THR A 211 2.66 20.02 9.29
C THR A 211 1.13 20.01 9.31
N VAL A 212 0.51 20.65 8.31
CA VAL A 212 -0.93 20.58 8.07
C VAL A 212 -1.21 19.59 6.95
N THR A 213 -2.27 18.81 7.10
CA THR A 213 -2.61 17.75 6.15
C THR A 213 -4.03 17.95 5.62
N PRO A 214 -4.38 17.39 4.46
CA PRO A 214 -5.63 17.69 3.77
C PRO A 214 -6.88 17.55 4.63
N ASN A 215 -6.96 16.53 5.47
CA ASN A 215 -8.11 16.24 6.33
C ASN A 215 -7.87 16.60 7.80
N GLY A 216 -6.70 17.19 8.13
CA GLY A 216 -6.37 17.64 9.49
C GLY A 216 -6.02 16.53 10.48
N ASP A 217 -5.83 15.31 9.99
CA ASP A 217 -5.37 14.15 10.76
C ASP A 217 -4.16 13.56 10.02
N GLN A 218 -2.95 13.83 10.53
CA GLN A 218 -1.71 13.46 9.87
C GLN A 218 -1.60 11.94 9.68
N GLY A 219 -1.99 11.15 10.69
CA GLY A 219 -1.95 9.70 10.60
C GLY A 219 -2.90 9.17 9.54
N ALA A 220 -4.15 9.64 9.54
CA ALA A 220 -5.15 9.24 8.55
C ALA A 220 -4.74 9.62 7.13
N ASP A 221 -4.28 10.86 6.92
CA ASP A 221 -3.88 11.34 5.59
C ASP A 221 -2.71 10.54 5.01
N GLU A 222 -1.72 10.17 5.82
CA GLU A 222 -0.62 9.33 5.37
C GLU A 222 -1.06 7.87 5.14
N MET A 223 -1.97 7.35 5.98
CA MET A 223 -2.54 6.02 5.76
C MET A 223 -3.35 5.95 4.46
N THR A 224 -4.00 7.04 4.00
CA THR A 224 -4.65 7.05 2.69
C THR A 224 -3.67 6.86 1.54
N ASP A 225 -2.48 7.47 1.62
CA ASP A 225 -1.41 7.27 0.65
C ASP A 225 -0.88 5.83 0.66
N SER A 226 -0.67 5.27 1.85
CA SER A 226 -0.25 3.89 2.03
C SER A 226 -1.31 2.89 1.55
N ILE A 227 -2.60 3.14 1.81
CA ILE A 227 -3.71 2.33 1.30
C ILE A 227 -3.77 2.36 -0.24
N MET A 228 -3.59 3.53 -0.87
CA MET A 228 -3.55 3.64 -2.33
C MET A 228 -2.45 2.78 -2.93
N HIS A 229 -1.26 2.78 -2.32
CA HIS A 229 -0.11 1.97 -2.70
C HIS A 229 -0.45 0.48 -2.63
N GLU A 230 -0.74 -0.02 -1.42
CA GLU A 230 -0.94 -1.44 -1.16
C GLU A 230 -2.17 -2.02 -1.88
N LEU A 231 -3.24 -1.23 -2.02
CA LEU A 231 -4.43 -1.66 -2.76
C LEU A 231 -4.15 -1.82 -4.25
N SER A 232 -3.36 -0.92 -4.83
CA SER A 232 -2.99 -0.99 -6.24
C SER A 232 -2.09 -2.18 -6.53
N GLU A 233 -1.13 -2.44 -5.67
CA GLU A 233 -0.25 -3.61 -5.77
C GLU A 233 -1.03 -4.91 -5.58
N THR A 234 -1.86 -5.01 -4.54
CA THR A 234 -2.74 -6.18 -4.34
C THR A 234 -3.69 -6.40 -5.52
N ALA A 235 -4.19 -5.34 -6.16
CA ALA A 235 -5.07 -5.50 -7.32
C ALA A 235 -4.35 -6.09 -8.54
N THR A 236 -3.08 -5.72 -8.74
CA THR A 236 -2.27 -6.16 -9.90
C THR A 236 -1.46 -7.41 -9.62
N ASP A 237 -1.18 -7.73 -8.36
CA ASP A 237 -0.36 -8.89 -7.95
C ASP A 237 -0.81 -9.50 -6.61
N PRO A 238 -2.07 -9.95 -6.48
CA PRO A 238 -2.60 -10.46 -5.20
C PRO A 238 -1.85 -11.67 -4.66
N ASP A 239 -1.29 -12.48 -5.55
CA ASP A 239 -0.60 -13.72 -5.22
C ASP A 239 0.93 -13.59 -5.28
N LEU A 240 1.47 -12.38 -5.43
CA LEU A 240 2.90 -12.07 -5.53
C LEU A 240 3.60 -12.83 -6.67
N ASN A 241 2.91 -12.98 -7.80
CA ASN A 241 3.40 -13.72 -8.96
C ASN A 241 2.77 -13.24 -10.29
N ALA A 242 2.20 -12.02 -10.33
CA ALA A 242 1.53 -11.47 -11.51
C ALA A 242 2.29 -10.29 -12.14
N TRP A 243 2.21 -9.07 -11.63
CA TRP A 243 2.79 -7.89 -12.27
C TRP A 243 3.88 -7.23 -11.44
N PHE A 244 5.13 -7.46 -11.79
CA PHE A 244 6.29 -6.81 -11.16
C PHE A 244 7.46 -6.69 -12.14
N THR A 245 8.44 -5.85 -11.80
CA THR A 245 9.70 -5.72 -12.53
C THR A 245 10.62 -6.90 -12.24
N LYS A 246 11.67 -7.07 -13.04
CA LYS A 246 12.72 -8.07 -12.78
C LYS A 246 13.37 -7.99 -11.39
N ASN A 247 13.25 -6.85 -10.72
CA ASN A 247 13.78 -6.61 -9.38
C ASN A 247 12.70 -6.74 -8.28
N GLY A 248 11.49 -7.21 -8.63
CA GLY A 248 10.38 -7.41 -7.70
C GLY A 248 9.64 -6.13 -7.31
N GLN A 249 9.86 -4.99 -7.99
CA GLN A 249 9.09 -3.77 -7.73
C GLN A 249 7.75 -3.83 -8.43
N GLU A 250 6.70 -3.42 -7.75
CA GLU A 250 5.34 -3.38 -8.26
C GLU A 250 4.91 -1.96 -8.69
N ASN A 251 3.66 -1.79 -9.04
CA ASN A 251 3.16 -0.55 -9.63
C ASN A 251 3.10 0.63 -8.64
N GLY A 252 2.91 0.37 -7.36
CA GLY A 252 3.00 1.36 -6.29
C GLY A 252 4.44 1.78 -6.02
N ASP A 253 5.36 0.81 -5.95
CA ASP A 253 6.78 1.00 -5.70
C ASP A 253 7.46 1.95 -6.69
N LEU A 254 7.13 1.79 -7.98
CA LEU A 254 7.70 2.59 -9.07
C LEU A 254 7.35 4.08 -8.95
N CYS A 255 6.28 4.39 -8.22
CA CYS A 255 5.77 5.74 -8.02
C CYS A 255 5.78 6.18 -6.55
N ASN A 256 6.47 5.45 -5.68
CA ASN A 256 6.48 5.72 -4.24
C ASN A 256 6.87 7.18 -3.94
N TYR A 257 6.00 7.92 -3.23
CA TYR A 257 6.11 9.36 -2.93
C TYR A 257 6.16 10.29 -4.17
N PHE A 258 5.68 9.85 -5.31
CA PHE A 258 5.51 10.71 -6.47
C PHE A 258 4.05 11.17 -6.57
N TYR A 259 3.83 12.45 -6.29
CA TYR A 259 2.49 13.08 -6.24
C TYR A 259 2.16 13.90 -7.50
N GLY A 260 2.94 13.72 -8.58
CA GLY A 260 2.81 14.53 -9.79
C GLY A 260 3.42 15.92 -9.62
N THR A 261 3.33 16.71 -10.68
CA THR A 261 3.89 18.06 -10.73
C THR A 261 2.82 19.15 -10.83
N SER A 262 1.56 18.81 -11.12
CA SER A 262 0.45 19.78 -11.30
C SER A 262 -0.83 19.05 -11.74
N PRO A 263 -2.02 19.55 -11.38
CA PRO A 263 -2.25 20.65 -10.45
C PRO A 263 -2.21 20.17 -8.99
N LEU A 264 -1.63 20.99 -8.12
CA LEU A 264 -1.76 20.82 -6.68
C LEU A 264 -2.89 21.71 -6.18
N TYR A 265 -3.68 21.20 -5.26
CA TYR A 265 -4.72 21.94 -4.55
C TYR A 265 -4.15 22.53 -3.26
N GLN A 266 -4.66 23.69 -2.88
CA GLN A 266 -4.51 24.20 -1.52
C GLN A 266 -5.85 24.07 -0.82
N THR A 267 -5.88 23.32 0.25
CA THR A 267 -7.09 23.14 1.06
C THR A 267 -7.36 24.37 1.91
N ALA A 268 -8.56 24.47 2.51
CA ALA A 268 -8.94 25.64 3.32
C ALA A 268 -8.03 25.85 4.55
N ASN A 269 -7.43 24.77 5.07
CA ASN A 269 -6.47 24.83 6.20
C ASN A 269 -5.02 25.08 5.73
N GLY A 270 -4.78 25.27 4.43
CA GLY A 270 -3.46 25.53 3.85
C GLY A 270 -2.64 24.29 3.52
N ALA A 271 -3.21 23.10 3.62
CA ALA A 271 -2.51 21.88 3.22
C ALA A 271 -2.45 21.71 1.70
N THR A 272 -1.38 21.08 1.23
CA THR A 272 -1.26 20.67 -0.17
C THR A 272 -1.95 19.32 -0.38
N ALA A 273 -2.73 19.22 -1.47
CA ALA A 273 -3.31 17.97 -1.95
C ALA A 273 -3.10 17.86 -3.46
N ASN A 274 -3.09 16.65 -3.99
CA ASN A 274 -2.99 16.43 -5.44
C ASN A 274 -4.26 15.81 -6.03
N THR A 275 -5.18 15.36 -5.18
CA THR A 275 -6.36 14.60 -5.61
C THR A 275 -7.61 15.13 -4.93
N LEU A 276 -8.69 15.31 -5.72
CA LEU A 276 -10.02 15.69 -5.24
C LEU A 276 -11.02 14.60 -5.68
N LEU A 277 -11.60 13.89 -4.72
CA LEU A 277 -12.59 12.84 -4.94
C LEU A 277 -13.85 13.17 -4.15
N ASN A 278 -14.99 13.24 -4.82
CA ASN A 278 -16.30 13.49 -4.20
C ASN A 278 -16.37 14.68 -3.23
N GLY A 279 -15.50 15.69 -3.42
CA GLY A 279 -15.41 16.87 -2.56
C GLY A 279 -14.37 16.76 -1.44
N HIS A 280 -13.68 15.64 -1.28
CA HIS A 280 -12.61 15.44 -0.30
C HIS A 280 -11.23 15.55 -0.95
N TYR A 281 -10.31 16.21 -0.27
CA TYR A 281 -8.94 16.38 -0.73
C TYR A 281 -8.02 15.32 -0.12
N TYR A 282 -7.12 14.78 -0.96
CA TYR A 282 -6.13 13.79 -0.57
C TYR A 282 -4.77 14.14 -1.15
N LEU A 283 -3.72 13.74 -0.45
CA LEU A 283 -2.36 13.70 -0.99
C LEU A 283 -1.97 12.22 -1.11
N ILE A 284 -2.14 11.66 -2.30
CA ILE A 284 -1.87 10.26 -2.61
C ILE A 284 -0.90 10.12 -3.76
N GLN A 285 0.01 9.15 -3.67
CA GLN A 285 0.96 8.89 -4.73
C GLN A 285 0.26 8.49 -6.04
N TYR A 286 0.90 8.78 -7.16
CA TYR A 286 0.53 8.24 -8.46
C TYR A 286 0.84 6.74 -8.50
N ILE A 287 0.24 6.04 -9.44
CA ILE A 287 0.46 4.61 -9.67
C ILE A 287 1.08 4.42 -11.05
N TRP A 288 1.93 3.44 -11.19
CA TRP A 288 2.54 3.11 -12.49
C TRP A 288 1.48 2.61 -13.46
N ARG A 289 1.31 3.34 -14.55
CA ARG A 289 0.39 2.98 -15.63
C ARG A 289 1.08 2.03 -16.60
N ASN A 290 0.44 0.90 -16.94
CA ASN A 290 1.00 -0.10 -17.85
C ASN A 290 0.65 0.15 -19.33
N SER A 291 -0.11 1.19 -19.66
CA SER A 291 -0.35 1.62 -21.05
C SER A 291 0.78 2.53 -21.54
N THR A 292 0.93 2.66 -22.86
CA THR A 292 1.95 3.53 -23.46
C THR A 292 1.55 5.01 -23.41
N PRO A 293 2.40 5.91 -22.91
CA PRO A 293 3.68 5.63 -22.27
C PRO A 293 3.52 5.04 -20.86
N GLN A 294 4.41 4.11 -20.48
CA GLN A 294 4.47 3.60 -19.11
C GLN A 294 5.09 4.67 -18.20
N VAL A 295 4.30 5.21 -17.30
CA VAL A 295 4.67 6.32 -16.39
C VAL A 295 3.84 6.26 -15.11
N CYS A 296 4.29 6.99 -14.09
CA CYS A 296 3.44 7.30 -12.94
C CYS A 296 2.30 8.22 -13.38
N ALA A 297 1.06 7.85 -13.08
CA ALA A 297 -0.14 8.54 -13.53
C ALA A 297 -1.23 8.55 -12.43
N ASP A 298 -2.14 9.51 -12.56
CA ASP A 298 -3.36 9.67 -11.76
C ASP A 298 -4.63 9.34 -12.57
N ALA A 299 -4.44 8.85 -13.81
CA ALA A 299 -5.50 8.39 -14.70
C ALA A 299 -4.95 7.33 -15.68
N PRO A 300 -5.80 6.44 -16.23
CA PRO A 300 -5.45 5.39 -17.19
C PRO A 300 -4.77 5.89 -18.46
#